data_10bab7e3fd294531db18721cf86981d9
#
_entry.id   10bab7e3fd294531db18721cf86981d9
#
_cell.length_a   1.000
_cell.length_b   1.000
_cell.length_c   1.000
_cell.angle_alpha   90.00
_cell.angle_beta   90.00
_cell.angle_gamma   90.00
#
_symmetry.space_group_name_H-M   'P 1'
#
loop_
_entity.id
_entity.type
_entity.pdbx_description
1 polymer ?
#
loop_
_entity_poly.entity_id
_entity_poly.type
_entity_poly.pdbx_seq_one_letter_code
_entity_poly.pdbx_strand_id
1 'polypeptide(L)'
;IELYNPTDNAISLEGYSIGYLSNGKSNTPQEVKLALSGSVPSHTSYLIRCEQQDTSTPDLIKFTVSKFDQEWTQTIDNKRYQITLYKGNKVEDAVSVNEGNVEGSALLDGTISKQKAIRRIGFADTNNNTADFEVVSYKDDATAATKKYPRSLADGAWGSGETPKPDPTPAELAGSVSIRGNAIVGATLYADDAGITNNTGTLSYQWMADESEISGANSAFLSVEKGLTGKQIFVKVTSSVET
;
A
#
# COMPACT_ATOMS: atom_id res chain seq x y z
N ILE A 1 13.31 -10.00 2.00
CA ILE A 1 12.21 -9.04 2.18
C ILE A 1 12.77 -7.90 3.01
N GLU A 2 12.62 -6.67 2.54
CA GLU A 2 13.03 -5.46 3.25
C GLU A 2 11.78 -4.72 3.73
N LEU A 3 11.76 -4.35 5.01
CA LEU A 3 10.78 -3.47 5.61
C LEU A 3 11.44 -2.12 5.90
N TYR A 4 10.71 -1.04 5.74
CA TYR A 4 11.20 0.31 6.03
C TYR A 4 10.31 1.01 7.06
N ASN A 5 10.92 1.69 8.02
CA ASN A 5 10.21 2.53 8.96
C ASN A 5 10.23 3.99 8.47
N PRO A 6 9.12 4.53 7.95
CA PRO A 6 9.05 5.91 7.44
C PRO A 6 8.89 6.96 8.55
N THR A 7 8.75 6.55 9.81
CA THR A 7 8.42 7.46 10.91
C THR A 7 9.64 8.02 11.63
N ASP A 8 9.47 9.12 12.34
CA ASP A 8 10.51 9.73 13.16
C ASP A 8 10.78 8.98 14.47
N ASN A 9 10.02 7.93 14.78
CA ASN A 9 10.17 7.14 15.99
C ASN A 9 10.52 5.69 15.66
N ALA A 10 11.20 5.03 16.60
CA ALA A 10 11.43 3.59 16.48
C ALA A 10 10.11 2.81 16.57
N ILE A 11 9.95 1.79 15.73
CA ILE A 11 8.80 0.88 15.73
C ILE A 11 9.22 -0.45 16.31
N SER A 12 8.57 -0.88 17.41
CA SER A 12 8.67 -2.26 17.90
C SER A 12 8.00 -3.22 16.93
N LEU A 13 8.68 -4.31 16.60
CA LEU A 13 8.13 -5.37 15.75
C LEU A 13 7.34 -6.41 16.55
N GLU A 14 7.15 -6.23 17.84
CA GLU A 14 6.31 -7.10 18.65
C GLU A 14 4.87 -7.10 18.13
N GLY A 15 4.35 -8.31 17.90
CA GLY A 15 3.02 -8.50 17.32
C GLY A 15 2.94 -8.34 15.79
N TYR A 16 4.06 -7.99 15.13
CA TYR A 16 4.12 -8.02 13.68
C TYR A 16 4.52 -9.39 13.13
N SER A 17 4.03 -9.70 11.93
CA SER A 17 4.43 -10.90 11.20
C SER A 17 4.39 -10.67 9.69
N ILE A 18 5.24 -11.42 8.97
CA ILE A 18 5.18 -11.51 7.51
C ILE A 18 4.45 -12.79 7.14
N GLY A 19 3.43 -12.67 6.30
CA GLY A 19 2.78 -13.78 5.62
C GLY A 19 3.32 -13.95 4.21
N TYR A 20 3.50 -15.19 3.79
CA TYR A 20 3.84 -15.57 2.43
C TYR A 20 2.81 -16.57 1.89
N LEU A 21 2.25 -16.26 0.74
CA LEU A 21 1.32 -17.10 0.02
C LEU A 21 1.81 -17.29 -1.41
N SER A 22 1.84 -18.55 -1.91
CA SER A 22 2.09 -18.84 -3.32
C SER A 22 1.22 -20.00 -3.80
N ASN A 23 0.55 -19.81 -4.92
CA ASN A 23 -0.24 -20.84 -5.61
C ASN A 23 0.59 -21.72 -6.56
N GLY A 24 1.90 -21.53 -6.60
CA GLY A 24 2.76 -22.16 -7.63
C GLY A 24 2.77 -23.68 -7.65
N LYS A 25 2.35 -24.38 -6.58
CA LYS A 25 2.45 -25.84 -6.45
C LYS A 25 1.29 -26.52 -5.73
N SER A 26 0.26 -25.84 -5.33
CA SER A 26 -0.84 -26.41 -4.54
C SER A 26 -2.21 -25.94 -5.01
N ASN A 27 -3.15 -26.87 -5.08
CA ASN A 27 -4.58 -26.55 -5.33
C ASN A 27 -5.25 -25.88 -4.11
N THR A 28 -4.58 -25.86 -2.96
CA THR A 28 -5.02 -25.19 -1.74
C THR A 28 -3.83 -24.46 -1.11
N PRO A 29 -3.53 -23.25 -1.58
CA PRO A 29 -2.43 -22.48 -1.03
C PRO A 29 -2.69 -22.17 0.44
N GLN A 30 -1.66 -22.37 1.27
CA GLN A 30 -1.69 -22.00 2.67
C GLN A 30 -0.64 -20.92 2.91
N GLU A 31 -1.05 -19.87 3.61
CA GLU A 31 -0.14 -18.84 4.02
C GLU A 31 0.81 -19.36 5.12
N VAL A 32 2.09 -19.15 4.92
CA VAL A 32 3.12 -19.42 5.94
C VAL A 32 3.51 -18.08 6.56
N LYS A 33 3.62 -18.03 7.90
CA LYS A 33 3.91 -16.79 8.63
C LYS A 33 5.24 -16.87 9.37
N LEU A 34 5.96 -15.75 9.37
CA LEU A 34 7.12 -15.47 10.19
C LEU A 34 6.77 -14.38 11.21
N ALA A 35 6.84 -14.68 12.49
CA ALA A 35 6.77 -13.66 13.52
C ALA A 35 8.03 -12.78 13.47
N LEU A 36 7.85 -11.48 13.53
CA LEU A 36 8.97 -10.53 13.56
C LEU A 36 9.38 -10.22 14.99
N SER A 37 10.63 -9.81 15.17
CA SER A 37 11.19 -9.47 16.48
C SER A 37 12.14 -8.28 16.39
N GLY A 38 12.33 -7.61 17.53
CA GLY A 38 13.22 -6.47 17.62
C GLY A 38 12.53 -5.12 17.42
N SER A 39 13.26 -4.16 16.91
CA SER A 39 12.79 -2.78 16.70
C SER A 39 13.48 -2.19 15.47
N VAL A 40 12.75 -1.41 14.70
CA VAL A 40 13.27 -0.68 13.54
C VAL A 40 13.39 0.80 13.92
N PRO A 41 14.61 1.34 14.02
CA PRO A 41 14.80 2.77 14.27
C PRO A 41 14.16 3.65 13.19
N SER A 42 13.99 4.92 13.50
CA SER A 42 13.52 5.95 12.57
C SER A 42 14.29 5.91 11.26
N HIS A 43 13.57 5.96 10.15
CA HIS A 43 14.11 6.00 8.77
C HIS A 43 15.14 4.91 8.45
N THR A 44 14.96 3.73 9.02
CA THR A 44 15.88 2.59 8.87
C THR A 44 15.14 1.41 8.25
N SER A 45 15.86 0.57 7.53
CA SER A 45 15.33 -0.68 6.98
C SER A 45 15.63 -1.87 7.87
N TYR A 46 14.75 -2.86 7.83
CA TYR A 46 14.89 -4.18 8.48
C TYR A 46 14.84 -5.26 7.40
N LEU A 47 15.87 -6.09 7.36
CA LEU A 47 16.04 -7.06 6.28
C LEU A 47 15.83 -8.49 6.76
N ILE A 48 14.89 -9.18 6.13
CA ILE A 48 14.63 -10.61 6.32
C ILE A 48 15.28 -11.36 5.16
N ARG A 49 16.26 -12.22 5.48
CA ARG A 49 16.90 -13.10 4.51
C ARG A 49 16.10 -14.40 4.39
N CYS A 50 15.57 -14.65 3.20
CA CYS A 50 14.85 -15.88 2.88
C CYS A 50 15.81 -16.95 2.37
N GLU A 51 15.36 -18.21 2.33
CA GLU A 51 16.18 -19.35 1.87
C GLU A 51 16.38 -19.33 0.36
N GLN A 52 17.57 -19.67 -0.08
CA GLN A 52 17.89 -19.92 -1.47
C GLN A 52 17.68 -21.40 -1.81
N GLN A 53 16.80 -21.70 -2.76
CA GLN A 53 16.48 -23.07 -3.12
C GLN A 53 17.45 -23.70 -4.12
N ASP A 54 18.07 -22.91 -5.00
CA ASP A 54 18.92 -23.43 -6.10
C ASP A 54 20.32 -22.85 -5.99
N THR A 55 21.24 -23.69 -5.56
CA THR A 55 22.68 -23.40 -5.52
C THR A 55 23.44 -23.98 -6.71
N SER A 56 22.75 -24.68 -7.63
CA SER A 56 23.37 -25.39 -8.75
C SER A 56 23.81 -24.50 -9.90
N THR A 57 23.38 -23.25 -9.92
CA THR A 57 23.73 -22.26 -10.96
C THR A 57 24.38 -21.01 -10.37
N PRO A 58 25.68 -21.08 -10.01
CA PRO A 58 26.40 -19.96 -9.39
C PRO A 58 26.36 -18.67 -10.20
N ASP A 59 26.32 -18.76 -11.53
CA ASP A 59 26.27 -17.59 -12.43
C ASP A 59 24.99 -16.77 -12.34
N LEU A 60 23.94 -17.33 -11.73
CA LEU A 60 22.70 -16.62 -11.45
C LEU A 60 22.74 -15.83 -10.14
N ILE A 61 23.74 -16.09 -9.30
CA ILE A 61 23.93 -15.38 -8.03
C ILE A 61 24.78 -14.16 -8.30
N LYS A 62 24.20 -12.98 -8.27
CA LYS A 62 24.89 -11.71 -8.56
C LYS A 62 25.38 -10.98 -7.32
N PHE A 63 24.79 -11.26 -6.17
CA PHE A 63 25.26 -10.73 -4.90
C PHE A 63 24.83 -11.63 -3.74
N THR A 64 25.56 -11.55 -2.63
CA THR A 64 25.24 -12.27 -1.41
C THR A 64 24.71 -11.27 -0.37
N VAL A 65 23.57 -11.58 0.22
CA VAL A 65 23.04 -10.84 1.36
C VAL A 65 23.81 -11.27 2.61
N SER A 66 24.84 -10.49 2.96
CA SER A 66 25.70 -10.77 4.11
C SER A 66 25.22 -10.11 5.41
N LYS A 67 24.47 -9.03 5.31
CA LYS A 67 23.85 -8.32 6.42
C LYS A 67 22.34 -8.53 6.36
N PHE A 68 21.75 -8.98 7.43
CA PHE A 68 20.33 -9.17 7.60
C PHE A 68 19.99 -9.14 9.09
N ASP A 69 18.73 -8.93 9.42
CA ASP A 69 18.27 -8.76 10.79
C ASP A 69 17.51 -10.00 11.28
N GLN A 70 16.90 -10.73 10.39
CA GLN A 70 16.21 -11.98 10.68
C GLN A 70 16.34 -12.98 9.53
N GLU A 71 16.36 -14.27 9.84
CA GLU A 71 16.30 -15.35 8.83
C GLU A 71 14.92 -15.96 8.76
N TRP A 72 14.58 -16.41 7.56
CA TRP A 72 13.39 -17.20 7.31
C TRP A 72 13.71 -18.35 6.36
N THR A 73 13.47 -19.59 6.78
CA THR A 73 13.70 -20.81 5.98
C THR A 73 12.64 -21.01 4.89
N GLN A 74 12.07 -19.91 4.38
CA GLN A 74 11.08 -19.91 3.32
C GLN A 74 11.72 -19.47 2.02
N THR A 75 11.62 -20.31 0.99
CA THR A 75 11.94 -19.90 -0.40
C THR A 75 10.76 -19.13 -0.97
N ILE A 76 11.05 -17.94 -1.53
CA ILE A 76 10.05 -17.12 -2.21
C ILE A 76 10.01 -17.50 -3.69
N ASP A 77 8.82 -17.80 -4.19
CA ASP A 77 8.57 -18.02 -5.62
C ASP A 77 8.87 -16.74 -6.41
N ASN A 78 9.42 -16.87 -7.61
CA ASN A 78 9.78 -15.72 -8.42
C ASN A 78 8.76 -15.37 -9.52
N LYS A 79 7.60 -16.00 -9.52
CA LYS A 79 6.56 -15.78 -10.55
C LYS A 79 5.22 -15.42 -9.98
N ARG A 80 4.88 -16.01 -8.83
CA ARG A 80 3.53 -15.93 -8.30
C ARG A 80 3.57 -16.02 -6.78
N TYR A 81 3.36 -14.89 -6.12
CA TYR A 81 3.34 -14.83 -4.66
C TYR A 81 2.64 -13.58 -4.15
N GLN A 82 2.30 -13.64 -2.89
CA GLN A 82 1.87 -12.51 -2.08
C GLN A 82 2.71 -12.49 -0.80
N ILE A 83 3.20 -11.31 -0.46
CA ILE A 83 3.82 -11.02 0.83
C ILE A 83 2.92 -10.02 1.55
N THR A 84 2.56 -10.31 2.79
CA THR A 84 1.69 -9.46 3.59
C THR A 84 2.34 -9.15 4.93
N LEU A 85 2.39 -7.88 5.30
CA LEU A 85 2.78 -7.42 6.62
C LEU A 85 1.53 -7.34 7.50
N TYR A 86 1.56 -8.00 8.64
CA TYR A 86 0.48 -7.99 9.62
C TYR A 86 0.92 -7.34 10.93
N LYS A 87 -0.03 -6.67 11.59
CA LYS A 87 0.03 -6.36 13.02
C LYS A 87 -1.12 -7.07 13.72
N GLY A 88 -0.80 -8.13 14.47
CA GLY A 88 -1.83 -9.07 14.92
C GLY A 88 -2.55 -9.72 13.73
N ASN A 89 -3.85 -9.46 13.60
CA ASN A 89 -4.66 -9.94 12.47
C ASN A 89 -4.94 -8.85 11.42
N LYS A 90 -4.47 -7.62 11.63
CA LYS A 90 -4.68 -6.52 10.69
C LYS A 90 -3.58 -6.54 9.62
N VAL A 91 -3.96 -6.39 8.36
CA VAL A 91 -3.03 -6.13 7.26
C VAL A 91 -2.56 -4.67 7.39
N GLU A 92 -1.25 -4.47 7.37
CA GLU A 92 -0.63 -3.15 7.39
C GLU A 92 -0.08 -2.77 6.01
N ASP A 93 0.42 -3.75 5.25
CA ASP A 93 0.96 -3.56 3.90
C ASP A 93 0.97 -4.91 3.17
N ALA A 94 0.82 -4.92 1.86
CA ALA A 94 0.90 -6.13 1.08
C ALA A 94 1.41 -5.88 -0.34
N VAL A 95 2.21 -6.82 -0.85
CA VAL A 95 2.64 -6.82 -2.25
C VAL A 95 2.39 -8.17 -2.88
N SER A 96 1.92 -8.18 -4.12
CA SER A 96 1.64 -9.41 -4.86
C SER A 96 2.14 -9.36 -6.30
N VAL A 97 2.56 -10.52 -6.79
CA VAL A 97 2.91 -10.77 -8.18
C VAL A 97 2.06 -11.92 -8.70
N ASN A 98 1.22 -11.68 -9.69
CA ASN A 98 0.26 -12.65 -10.25
C ASN A 98 -0.65 -13.36 -9.23
N GLU A 99 -0.75 -12.84 -8.02
CA GLU A 99 -1.55 -13.39 -6.92
C GLU A 99 -2.39 -12.29 -6.30
N GLY A 100 -3.62 -12.62 -5.96
CA GLY A 100 -4.49 -11.78 -5.14
C GLY A 100 -4.71 -10.34 -5.63
N ASN A 101 -5.56 -9.64 -4.91
CA ASN A 101 -5.80 -8.20 -5.05
C ASN A 101 -5.82 -7.61 -3.66
N VAL A 102 -4.65 -7.48 -3.04
CA VAL A 102 -4.58 -6.99 -1.65
C VAL A 102 -4.47 -5.48 -1.61
N GLU A 103 -3.79 -4.89 -2.60
CA GLU A 103 -3.64 -3.44 -2.76
C GLU A 103 -3.64 -3.08 -4.24
N GLY A 104 -4.76 -2.55 -4.72
CA GLY A 104 -4.95 -2.22 -6.12
C GLY A 104 -4.73 -3.41 -7.05
N SER A 105 -3.79 -3.32 -7.97
CA SER A 105 -3.48 -4.37 -8.96
C SER A 105 -2.19 -5.09 -8.62
N ALA A 106 -2.20 -6.42 -8.71
CA ALA A 106 -1.00 -7.23 -8.60
C ALA A 106 0.01 -6.91 -9.72
N LEU A 107 1.29 -7.03 -9.40
CA LEU A 107 2.35 -6.93 -10.41
C LEU A 107 2.27 -8.10 -11.39
N LEU A 108 2.61 -7.85 -12.67
CA LEU A 108 2.49 -8.85 -13.71
C LEU A 108 3.64 -9.87 -13.68
N ASP A 109 3.40 -11.04 -14.30
CA ASP A 109 4.42 -12.06 -14.51
C ASP A 109 5.62 -11.52 -15.33
N GLY A 110 6.82 -12.01 -15.02
CA GLY A 110 8.06 -11.53 -15.62
C GLY A 110 8.64 -10.26 -15.01
N THR A 111 7.94 -9.62 -14.09
CA THR A 111 8.44 -8.46 -13.34
C THR A 111 9.66 -8.85 -12.51
N ILE A 112 9.64 -10.03 -11.91
CA ILE A 112 10.73 -10.54 -11.08
C ILE A 112 11.33 -11.82 -11.66
N SER A 113 12.54 -12.12 -11.23
CA SER A 113 13.27 -13.34 -11.57
C SER A 113 14.34 -13.62 -10.51
N LYS A 114 15.14 -14.66 -10.69
CA LYS A 114 16.30 -14.94 -9.82
C LYS A 114 17.31 -13.77 -9.76
N GLN A 115 17.24 -12.81 -10.69
CA GLN A 115 18.14 -11.66 -10.81
C GLN A 115 17.42 -10.32 -10.74
N LYS A 116 16.14 -10.32 -10.45
CA LYS A 116 15.32 -9.11 -10.37
C LYS A 116 14.58 -9.09 -9.04
N ALA A 117 14.41 -7.91 -8.51
CA ALA A 117 13.55 -7.64 -7.37
C ALA A 117 12.55 -6.53 -7.71
N ILE A 118 11.55 -6.40 -6.89
CA ILE A 118 10.66 -5.23 -6.86
C ILE A 118 11.05 -4.37 -5.68
N ARG A 119 10.91 -3.07 -5.84
CA ARG A 119 11.22 -2.07 -4.82
C ARG A 119 10.22 -0.94 -4.86
N ARG A 120 9.79 -0.44 -3.69
CA ARG A 120 8.94 0.74 -3.63
C ARG A 120 9.66 1.97 -4.19
N ILE A 121 8.94 2.73 -5.00
CA ILE A 121 9.42 3.96 -5.60
C ILE A 121 9.35 5.06 -4.54
N GLY A 122 10.53 5.52 -4.07
CA GLY A 122 10.62 6.59 -3.09
C GLY A 122 9.92 6.31 -1.76
N PHE A 123 9.75 5.04 -1.39
CA PHE A 123 9.02 4.57 -0.20
C PHE A 123 7.51 4.90 -0.20
N ALA A 124 6.97 5.31 -1.33
CA ALA A 124 5.54 5.63 -1.47
C ALA A 124 4.68 4.38 -1.26
N ASP A 125 3.56 4.58 -0.61
CA ASP A 125 2.51 3.58 -0.41
C ASP A 125 1.17 4.24 -0.75
N THR A 126 0.62 3.90 -1.91
CA THR A 126 -0.66 4.42 -2.40
C THR A 126 -1.74 3.36 -2.41
N ASN A 127 -1.50 2.23 -1.73
CA ASN A 127 -2.34 1.04 -1.80
C ASN A 127 -2.55 0.55 -3.24
N ASN A 128 -1.56 0.73 -4.10
CA ASN A 128 -1.59 0.27 -5.49
C ASN A 128 -0.21 -0.27 -5.92
N ASN A 129 -0.04 -1.57 -5.84
CA ASN A 129 1.24 -2.23 -6.10
C ASN A 129 1.85 -1.87 -7.46
N THR A 130 1.05 -1.70 -8.51
CA THR A 130 1.59 -1.34 -9.84
C THR A 130 2.10 0.09 -9.93
N ALA A 131 1.59 0.99 -9.11
CA ALA A 131 2.04 2.37 -9.03
C ALA A 131 3.25 2.53 -8.08
N ASP A 132 3.28 1.72 -7.03
CA ASP A 132 4.22 1.87 -5.91
C ASP A 132 5.57 1.18 -6.14
N PHE A 133 5.62 0.16 -7.02
CA PHE A 133 6.82 -0.65 -7.18
C PHE A 133 7.46 -0.51 -8.55
N GLU A 134 8.78 -0.49 -8.58
CA GLU A 134 9.62 -0.63 -9.76
C GLU A 134 10.37 -1.97 -9.77
N VAL A 135 10.78 -2.40 -10.96
CA VAL A 135 11.64 -3.58 -11.13
C VAL A 135 13.10 -3.15 -11.09
N VAL A 136 13.87 -3.78 -10.22
CA VAL A 136 15.32 -3.62 -10.14
C VAL A 136 16.00 -4.87 -10.69
N SER A 137 16.89 -4.70 -11.69
CA SER A 137 17.71 -5.79 -12.21
C SER A 137 19.10 -5.76 -11.58
N TYR A 138 19.53 -6.89 -11.06
CA TYR A 138 20.89 -7.10 -10.53
C TYR A 138 21.80 -7.81 -11.55
N LYS A 139 21.26 -8.12 -12.75
CA LYS A 139 22.00 -8.89 -13.76
C LYS A 139 23.21 -8.14 -14.29
N ASP A 140 23.05 -6.87 -14.58
CA ASP A 140 24.04 -6.04 -15.26
C ASP A 140 24.68 -5.01 -14.33
N ASP A 141 24.28 -4.97 -13.08
CA ASP A 141 24.78 -3.99 -12.11
C ASP A 141 25.97 -4.54 -11.33
N ALA A 142 27.12 -4.45 -11.96
CA ALA A 142 28.39 -4.76 -11.31
C ALA A 142 28.92 -3.60 -10.44
N THR A 143 28.31 -2.41 -10.49
CA THR A 143 28.82 -1.23 -9.80
C THR A 143 27.94 -0.77 -8.65
N ALA A 144 28.59 -0.38 -7.59
CA ALA A 144 27.95 -0.01 -6.34
C ALA A 144 27.20 1.32 -6.36
N ALA A 145 27.45 2.15 -7.34
CA ALA A 145 27.00 3.55 -7.33
C ALA A 145 25.50 3.73 -7.59
N THR A 146 24.88 2.76 -8.28
CA THR A 146 23.44 2.79 -8.61
C THR A 146 22.64 1.78 -7.77
N LYS A 147 23.23 1.30 -6.69
CA LYS A 147 22.77 0.14 -5.97
C LYS A 147 21.50 0.35 -5.22
N LYS A 148 20.52 -0.32 -5.70
CA LYS A 148 19.26 -0.54 -5.01
C LYS A 148 19.29 -1.88 -4.24
N TYR A 149 20.43 -2.18 -3.58
CA TYR A 149 20.52 -3.37 -2.73
C TYR A 149 19.61 -3.23 -1.52
N PRO A 150 19.05 -4.35 -1.06
CA PRO A 150 18.28 -4.34 0.19
C PRO A 150 19.18 -3.97 1.37
N ARG A 151 18.65 -3.18 2.30
CA ARG A 151 19.35 -2.69 3.48
C ARG A 151 18.83 -3.34 4.75
N SER A 152 19.72 -3.49 5.71
CA SER A 152 19.46 -3.97 7.06
C SER A 152 19.63 -2.85 8.08
N LEU A 153 19.34 -3.12 9.35
CA LEU A 153 19.62 -2.21 10.46
C LEU A 153 21.10 -1.78 10.51
N ALA A 154 22.01 -2.70 10.14
CA ALA A 154 23.45 -2.42 10.14
C ALA A 154 23.89 -1.38 9.09
N ASP A 155 23.04 -1.03 8.14
CA ASP A 155 23.31 0.00 7.14
C ASP A 155 22.89 1.40 7.61
N GLY A 156 22.25 1.49 8.77
CA GLY A 156 21.82 2.74 9.40
C GLY A 156 20.63 3.39 8.70
N ALA A 157 20.31 4.59 9.12
CA ALA A 157 19.23 5.37 8.53
C ALA A 157 19.53 5.74 7.07
N TRP A 158 18.49 5.89 6.27
CA TRP A 158 18.61 6.43 4.92
C TRP A 158 19.10 7.88 5.00
N GLY A 159 20.14 8.21 4.24
CA GLY A 159 20.74 9.54 4.27
C GLY A 159 19.88 10.61 3.63
N SER A 160 20.15 11.88 3.96
CA SER A 160 19.44 13.05 3.42
C SER A 160 19.59 13.26 1.90
N GLY A 161 20.47 12.52 1.24
CA GLY A 161 20.58 12.48 -0.23
C GLY A 161 19.76 11.37 -0.88
N GLU A 162 19.25 10.44 -0.07
CA GLU A 162 18.33 9.38 -0.46
C GLU A 162 16.99 9.59 0.25
N THR A 163 16.58 10.86 0.35
CA THR A 163 15.28 11.15 0.97
C THR A 163 14.22 10.31 0.32
N PRO A 164 13.40 9.62 1.11
CA PRO A 164 12.14 9.14 0.59
C PRO A 164 11.51 10.31 -0.16
N LYS A 165 11.08 10.08 -1.39
CA LYS A 165 10.11 11.01 -1.98
C LYS A 165 9.02 11.09 -0.92
N PRO A 166 8.66 12.29 -0.42
CA PRO A 166 7.57 12.39 0.54
C PRO A 166 6.44 11.53 0.01
N ASP A 167 5.89 10.72 0.89
CA ASP A 167 4.64 10.01 0.60
C ASP A 167 3.77 10.99 -0.20
N PRO A 168 3.36 10.70 -1.42
CA PRO A 168 2.60 11.66 -2.18
C PRO A 168 1.46 12.07 -1.26
N THR A 169 1.51 13.32 -0.78
CA THR A 169 0.38 13.89 -0.04
C THR A 169 -0.83 13.48 -0.83
N PRO A 170 -1.80 12.74 -0.25
CA PRO A 170 -2.93 12.28 -1.00
C PRO A 170 -3.42 13.45 -1.83
N ALA A 171 -3.55 13.27 -3.13
CA ALA A 171 -3.98 14.37 -3.98
C ALA A 171 -5.29 14.90 -3.40
N GLU A 172 -5.44 16.20 -3.30
CA GLU A 172 -6.72 16.76 -2.88
C GLU A 172 -7.81 16.27 -3.82
N LEU A 173 -8.95 15.88 -3.27
CA LEU A 173 -10.12 15.54 -4.08
C LEU A 173 -10.49 16.77 -4.93
N ALA A 174 -10.35 16.66 -6.23
CA ALA A 174 -10.53 17.78 -7.15
C ALA A 174 -11.87 17.71 -7.90
N GLY A 175 -12.33 18.85 -8.36
CA GLY A 175 -13.57 18.97 -9.09
C GLY A 175 -14.70 19.55 -8.25
N SER A 176 -15.93 19.27 -8.61
CA SER A 176 -17.11 19.79 -7.93
C SER A 176 -18.24 18.77 -7.91
N VAL A 177 -19.02 18.84 -6.85
CA VAL A 177 -20.29 18.12 -6.72
C VAL A 177 -21.43 19.10 -6.87
N SER A 178 -22.46 18.73 -7.64
CA SER A 178 -23.68 19.51 -7.74
C SER A 178 -24.87 18.75 -7.13
N ILE A 179 -25.88 19.49 -6.68
CA ILE A 179 -27.13 18.91 -6.16
C ILE A 179 -28.17 18.97 -7.27
N ARG A 180 -28.74 17.81 -7.61
CA ARG A 180 -29.85 17.68 -8.55
C ARG A 180 -31.14 17.35 -7.83
N GLY A 181 -32.25 17.81 -8.38
CA GLY A 181 -33.61 17.60 -7.85
C GLY A 181 -34.25 18.89 -7.37
N ASN A 182 -35.51 18.78 -6.93
CA ASN A 182 -36.26 19.92 -6.41
C ASN A 182 -36.26 19.92 -4.89
N ALA A 183 -35.82 21.00 -4.28
CA ALA A 183 -35.76 21.17 -2.82
C ALA A 183 -37.15 21.44 -2.21
N ILE A 184 -38.10 20.54 -2.43
CA ILE A 184 -39.47 20.59 -1.88
C ILE A 184 -39.70 19.40 -0.97
N VAL A 185 -40.48 19.59 0.09
CA VAL A 185 -40.81 18.53 1.04
C VAL A 185 -41.43 17.32 0.32
N GLY A 186 -40.91 16.14 0.58
CA GLY A 186 -41.31 14.89 -0.02
C GLY A 186 -40.55 14.53 -1.31
N ALA A 187 -39.69 15.42 -1.83
CA ALA A 187 -38.82 15.11 -2.97
C ALA A 187 -37.49 14.55 -2.53
N THR A 188 -36.71 14.03 -3.48
CA THR A 188 -35.35 13.53 -3.27
C THR A 188 -34.35 14.43 -3.99
N LEU A 189 -33.29 14.81 -3.28
CA LEU A 189 -32.11 15.44 -3.83
C LEU A 189 -31.02 14.37 -4.07
N TYR A 190 -30.22 14.55 -5.09
CA TYR A 190 -29.12 13.67 -5.47
C TYR A 190 -27.81 14.46 -5.54
N ALA A 191 -26.76 13.91 -4.98
CA ALA A 191 -25.41 14.40 -5.21
C ALA A 191 -24.94 13.91 -6.57
N ASP A 192 -24.66 14.83 -7.48
CA ASP A 192 -24.05 14.53 -8.78
C ASP A 192 -22.56 14.77 -8.69
N ASP A 193 -21.81 13.69 -8.61
CA ASP A 193 -20.36 13.64 -8.46
C ASP A 193 -19.60 13.50 -9.79
N ALA A 194 -20.31 13.57 -10.92
CA ALA A 194 -19.69 13.49 -12.25
C ALA A 194 -18.64 14.58 -12.54
N GLY A 195 -18.64 15.65 -11.74
CA GLY A 195 -17.64 16.71 -11.80
C GLY A 195 -16.37 16.44 -11.00
N ILE A 196 -16.28 15.33 -10.29
CA ILE A 196 -15.06 14.92 -9.57
C ILE A 196 -14.10 14.27 -10.58
N THR A 197 -12.84 14.74 -10.62
CA THR A 197 -11.92 14.40 -11.73
C THR A 197 -10.74 13.52 -11.32
N ASN A 198 -10.39 13.40 -10.06
CA ASN A 198 -9.18 12.69 -9.61
C ASN A 198 -9.44 11.66 -8.50
N ASN A 199 -10.69 11.26 -8.31
CA ASN A 199 -11.02 10.24 -7.32
C ASN A 199 -10.52 8.87 -7.75
N THR A 200 -9.70 8.24 -6.90
CA THR A 200 -9.25 6.85 -7.03
C THR A 200 -9.81 5.97 -5.91
N GLY A 201 -10.37 6.59 -4.88
CA GLY A 201 -10.98 5.94 -3.73
C GLY A 201 -12.49 5.74 -3.85
N THR A 202 -13.10 5.36 -2.75
CA THR A 202 -14.55 5.28 -2.60
C THR A 202 -15.09 6.61 -2.07
N LEU A 203 -16.07 7.19 -2.76
CA LEU A 203 -16.73 8.41 -2.30
C LEU A 203 -17.68 8.13 -1.15
N SER A 204 -17.64 9.02 -0.17
CA SER A 204 -18.58 9.07 0.96
C SER A 204 -19.27 10.43 1.00
N TYR A 205 -20.52 10.44 1.39
CA TYR A 205 -21.39 11.62 1.37
C TYR A 205 -21.83 11.98 2.79
N GLN A 206 -21.98 13.26 3.07
CA GLN A 206 -22.64 13.77 4.26
C GLN A 206 -23.47 14.99 3.87
N TRP A 207 -24.80 14.90 4.05
CA TRP A 207 -25.68 16.02 3.81
C TRP A 207 -25.73 16.93 5.03
N MET A 208 -25.83 18.21 4.76
CA MET A 208 -25.81 19.27 5.76
C MET A 208 -26.98 20.23 5.53
N ALA A 209 -27.54 20.70 6.61
CA ALA A 209 -28.54 21.77 6.60
C ALA A 209 -27.96 22.99 7.37
N ASP A 210 -27.77 24.07 6.64
CA ASP A 210 -26.98 25.22 7.06
C ASP A 210 -25.54 24.75 7.37
N GLU A 211 -25.03 24.92 8.57
CA GLU A 211 -23.70 24.50 9.01
C GLU A 211 -23.71 23.18 9.79
N SER A 212 -24.84 22.49 9.87
CA SER A 212 -25.00 21.29 10.71
C SER A 212 -25.22 20.03 9.88
N GLU A 213 -24.62 18.93 10.30
CA GLU A 213 -24.86 17.64 9.68
C GLU A 213 -26.30 17.16 9.89
N ILE A 214 -26.90 16.62 8.82
CA ILE A 214 -28.16 15.92 8.90
C ILE A 214 -27.85 14.49 9.34
N SER A 215 -28.28 14.14 10.56
CA SER A 215 -27.98 12.83 11.15
C SER A 215 -28.46 11.66 10.26
N GLY A 216 -27.56 10.74 9.95
CA GLY A 216 -27.85 9.56 9.12
C GLY A 216 -27.98 9.83 7.62
N ALA A 217 -27.84 11.08 7.16
CA ALA A 217 -27.90 11.42 5.74
C ALA A 217 -26.52 11.28 5.08
N ASN A 218 -26.07 10.03 4.90
CA ASN A 218 -24.74 9.66 4.38
C ASN A 218 -24.80 8.90 3.03
N SER A 219 -25.91 8.97 2.34
CA SER A 219 -26.07 8.38 0.99
C SER A 219 -25.87 9.43 -0.10
N ALA A 220 -25.68 8.99 -1.34
CA ALA A 220 -25.65 9.88 -2.52
C ALA A 220 -26.97 10.62 -2.78
N PHE A 221 -27.97 10.43 -1.95
CA PHE A 221 -29.28 11.09 -2.03
C PHE A 221 -29.80 11.48 -0.65
N LEU A 222 -30.66 12.50 -0.62
CA LEU A 222 -31.33 13.02 0.56
C LEU A 222 -32.84 13.14 0.29
N SER A 223 -33.66 12.54 1.15
CA SER A 223 -35.10 12.81 1.18
C SER A 223 -35.37 14.14 1.91
N VAL A 224 -36.07 15.05 1.25
CA VAL A 224 -36.37 16.37 1.83
C VAL A 224 -37.53 16.29 2.81
N GLU A 225 -37.22 16.37 4.08
CA GLU A 225 -38.20 16.34 5.15
C GLU A 225 -38.67 17.76 5.54
N LYS A 226 -39.83 17.85 6.19
CA LYS A 226 -40.43 19.12 6.64
C LYS A 226 -39.48 19.92 7.55
N GLY A 227 -38.66 19.25 8.35
CA GLY A 227 -37.66 19.87 9.23
C GLY A 227 -36.53 20.61 8.50
N LEU A 228 -36.40 20.44 7.19
CA LEU A 228 -35.41 21.12 6.35
C LEU A 228 -35.95 22.38 5.66
N THR A 229 -37.22 22.73 5.90
CA THR A 229 -37.85 23.91 5.31
C THR A 229 -37.13 25.20 5.73
N GLY A 230 -36.71 25.99 4.72
CA GLY A 230 -36.02 27.28 4.94
C GLY A 230 -34.53 27.15 5.22
N LYS A 231 -33.98 25.94 5.22
CA LYS A 231 -32.56 25.70 5.41
C LYS A 231 -31.82 25.63 4.06
N GLN A 232 -30.56 26.04 4.07
CA GLN A 232 -29.67 25.80 2.95
C GLN A 232 -29.13 24.37 3.02
N ILE A 233 -29.22 23.64 1.93
CA ILE A 233 -28.79 22.23 1.85
C ILE A 233 -27.47 22.15 1.08
N PHE A 234 -26.52 21.47 1.70
CA PHE A 234 -25.20 21.17 1.14
C PHE A 234 -24.95 19.66 1.15
N VAL A 235 -24.03 19.20 0.32
CA VAL A 235 -23.48 17.86 0.42
C VAL A 235 -21.95 17.98 0.49
N LYS A 236 -21.37 17.41 1.53
CA LYS A 236 -19.93 17.20 1.66
C LYS A 236 -19.59 15.83 1.07
N VAL A 237 -18.63 15.79 0.19
CA VAL A 237 -18.12 14.53 -0.40
C VAL A 237 -16.67 14.39 -0.03
N THR A 238 -16.30 13.20 0.41
CA THR A 238 -14.92 12.82 0.76
C THR A 238 -14.57 11.53 0.05
N SER A 239 -13.28 11.34 -0.22
CA SER A 239 -12.75 10.08 -0.74
C SER A 239 -12.10 9.27 0.37
N SER A 240 -11.99 7.96 0.19
CA SER A 240 -11.20 7.10 1.08
C SER A 240 -9.68 7.21 0.83
N VAL A 241 -9.27 7.88 -0.24
CA VAL A 241 -7.87 8.03 -0.68
C VAL A 241 -7.45 9.50 -0.73
N GLU A 242 -8.19 10.33 -1.45
CA GLU A 242 -7.91 11.76 -1.60
C GLU A 242 -8.42 12.53 -0.36
N THR A 243 -7.72 13.60 0.03
CA THR A 243 -8.04 14.42 1.21
C THR A 243 -8.67 15.77 0.86
#